data_96a8b9d419915acfba69a91e1395e939
#
_entry.id   96a8b9d419915acfba69a91e1395e939
#
_cell.length_a   1.000
_cell.length_b   1.000
_cell.length_c   1.000
_cell.angle_alpha   90.00
_cell.angle_beta   90.00
_cell.angle_gamma   90.00
#
_symmetry.space_group_name_H-M   'P 1'
#
loop_
_entity.id
_entity.type
_entity.pdbx_description
1 polymer ?
#
loop_
_entity_poly.entity_id
_entity_poly.type
_entity_poly.pdbx_seq_one_letter_code
_entity_poly.pdbx_strand_id
1 'polypeptide(L)'
;MHHVMAFASLYIGDSQTMAAEAGVLGVPFVRFNDFVGRIGYLRELEDKYELGYGIHATVLNPDSDIRRNDGAVQPSGVEELYKRVETLVAMKADERKAVWAERRKQMLADNIDAAKFLTWFFEDYPDSAYQVRTVNAASEGDPKKAGDFWEGLSRRKPKKH
;
A
#
# COMPACT_ATOMS: atom_id res chain seq x y z
N MET A 1 4.50 9.85 15.34
CA MET A 1 4.48 8.41 15.03
C MET A 1 5.27 8.09 13.75
N HIS A 2 4.99 8.74 12.60
CA HIS A 2 5.63 8.47 11.29
C HIS A 2 7.16 8.54 11.31
N HIS A 3 7.76 9.50 12.02
CA HIS A 3 9.22 9.59 12.14
C HIS A 3 9.85 8.36 12.81
N VAL A 4 9.17 7.79 13.81
CA VAL A 4 9.65 6.56 14.47
C VAL A 4 9.51 5.37 13.53
N MET A 5 8.35 5.28 12.86
CA MET A 5 8.05 4.20 11.92
C MET A 5 9.02 4.17 10.74
N ALA A 6 9.42 5.32 10.21
CA ALA A 6 10.36 5.42 9.09
C ALA A 6 11.76 4.83 9.40
N PHE A 7 12.12 4.69 10.67
CA PHE A 7 13.36 4.05 11.11
C PHE A 7 13.17 2.60 11.58
N ALA A 8 11.93 2.11 11.58
CA ALA A 8 11.66 0.72 11.97
C ALA A 8 12.19 -0.26 10.93
N SER A 9 12.64 -1.41 11.41
CA SER A 9 13.05 -2.51 10.54
C SER A 9 11.87 -3.33 10.01
N LEU A 10 10.76 -3.35 10.76
CA LEU A 10 9.55 -4.10 10.49
C LEU A 10 8.42 -3.52 11.34
N TYR A 11 7.22 -3.43 10.79
CA TYR A 11 5.98 -3.20 11.52
C TYR A 11 5.21 -4.51 11.67
N ILE A 12 4.78 -4.83 12.89
CA ILE A 12 3.87 -5.96 13.18
C ILE A 12 2.72 -5.41 14.01
N GLY A 13 1.49 -5.67 13.60
CA GLY A 13 0.32 -5.22 14.35
C GLY A 13 -1.00 -5.54 13.66
N ASP A 14 -2.08 -5.17 14.32
CA ASP A 14 -3.46 -5.33 13.86
C ASP A 14 -4.01 -4.08 13.13
N SER A 15 -3.36 -2.94 13.31
CA SER A 15 -3.80 -1.67 12.74
C SER A 15 -3.59 -1.60 11.24
N GLN A 16 -4.69 -1.42 10.53
CA GLN A 16 -4.72 -1.30 9.08
C GLN A 16 -4.06 0.00 8.60
N THR A 17 -4.33 1.11 9.28
CA THR A 17 -3.76 2.42 8.96
C THR A 17 -2.25 2.42 9.15
N MET A 18 -1.77 1.92 10.28
CA MET A 18 -0.34 1.86 10.55
C MET A 18 0.41 0.92 9.60
N ALA A 19 -0.21 -0.19 9.19
CA ALA A 19 0.35 -1.08 8.17
C ALA A 19 0.50 -0.36 6.82
N ALA A 20 -0.53 0.37 6.39
CA ALA A 20 -0.47 1.15 5.16
C ALA A 20 0.59 2.25 5.22
N GLU A 21 0.66 2.98 6.34
CA GLU A 21 1.68 4.01 6.57
C GLU A 21 3.10 3.43 6.54
N ALA A 22 3.31 2.26 7.16
CA ALA A 22 4.60 1.56 7.11
C ALA A 22 4.98 1.22 5.66
N GLY A 23 4.05 0.64 4.90
CA GLY A 23 4.27 0.32 3.48
C GLY A 23 4.63 1.55 2.65
N VAL A 24 3.89 2.65 2.80
CA VAL A 24 4.18 3.92 2.11
C VAL A 24 5.54 4.51 2.51
N LEU A 25 5.98 4.30 3.73
CA LEU A 25 7.33 4.70 4.19
C LEU A 25 8.44 3.77 3.70
N GLY A 26 8.11 2.62 3.11
CA GLY A 26 9.08 1.61 2.67
C GLY A 26 9.56 0.71 3.80
N VAL A 27 8.77 0.60 4.85
CA VAL A 27 8.98 -0.34 5.96
C VAL A 27 8.14 -1.58 5.71
N PRO A 28 8.73 -2.79 5.73
CA PRO A 28 7.95 -4.02 5.65
C PRO A 28 6.93 -4.08 6.76
N PHE A 29 5.74 -4.60 6.45
CA PHE A 29 4.71 -4.79 7.46
C PHE A 29 4.13 -6.20 7.43
N VAL A 30 3.74 -6.68 8.61
CA VAL A 30 2.91 -7.86 8.78
C VAL A 30 1.71 -7.46 9.63
N ARG A 31 0.53 -7.47 9.04
CA ARG A 31 -0.71 -7.22 9.78
C ARG A 31 -1.46 -8.52 10.04
N PHE A 32 -2.00 -8.62 11.23
CA PHE A 32 -2.69 -9.81 11.72
C PHE A 32 -4.05 -9.41 12.28
N ASN A 33 -5.12 -9.59 11.51
CA ASN A 33 -6.49 -9.26 11.90
C ASN A 33 -7.54 -9.98 11.04
N ASP A 34 -8.82 -9.87 11.42
CA ASP A 34 -9.96 -10.50 10.73
C ASP A 34 -10.45 -9.74 9.49
N PHE A 35 -9.86 -8.58 9.17
CA PHE A 35 -10.24 -7.72 8.05
C PHE A 35 -9.32 -7.88 6.83
N VAL A 36 -8.39 -8.82 6.87
CA VAL A 36 -7.50 -9.13 5.73
C VAL A 36 -8.34 -9.47 4.49
N GLY A 37 -7.96 -8.92 3.34
CA GLY A 37 -8.66 -9.12 2.08
C GLY A 37 -9.91 -8.27 1.85
N ARG A 38 -10.38 -7.50 2.86
CA ARG A 38 -11.60 -6.67 2.75
C ARG A 38 -11.33 -5.22 2.33
N ILE A 39 -10.09 -4.76 2.41
CA ILE A 39 -9.72 -3.36 2.18
C ILE A 39 -8.86 -3.26 0.91
N GLY A 40 -9.39 -2.62 -0.13
CA GLY A 40 -8.82 -2.60 -1.47
C GLY A 40 -7.41 -2.03 -1.53
N TYR A 41 -7.14 -0.88 -0.89
CA TYR A 41 -5.81 -0.27 -0.92
C TYR A 41 -4.74 -1.09 -0.19
N LEU A 42 -5.11 -1.82 0.87
CA LEU A 42 -4.18 -2.72 1.56
C LEU A 42 -3.86 -3.95 0.70
N ARG A 43 -4.86 -4.51 0.03
CA ARG A 43 -4.63 -5.59 -0.95
C ARG A 43 -3.68 -5.14 -2.06
N GLU A 44 -3.82 -3.91 -2.54
CA GLU A 44 -2.92 -3.38 -3.55
C GLU A 44 -1.48 -3.29 -3.02
N LEU A 45 -1.27 -2.81 -1.78
CA LEU A 45 0.05 -2.77 -1.14
C LEU A 45 0.63 -4.17 -0.91
N GLU A 46 -0.22 -5.16 -0.61
CA GLU A 46 0.18 -6.55 -0.32
C GLU A 46 0.40 -7.36 -1.59
N ASP A 47 -0.58 -7.37 -2.51
CA ASP A 47 -0.63 -8.28 -3.66
C ASP A 47 0.12 -7.72 -4.88
N LYS A 48 0.04 -6.40 -5.12
CA LYS A 48 0.66 -5.76 -6.29
C LYS A 48 2.08 -5.26 -6.02
N TYR A 49 2.25 -4.59 -4.88
CA TYR A 49 3.54 -3.97 -4.55
C TYR A 49 4.39 -4.79 -3.58
N GLU A 50 3.83 -5.84 -3.00
CA GLU A 50 4.51 -6.74 -2.04
C GLU A 50 5.20 -5.97 -0.89
N LEU A 51 4.58 -4.87 -0.44
CA LEU A 51 5.13 -4.03 0.64
C LEU A 51 4.89 -4.62 2.03
N GLY A 52 4.01 -5.62 2.15
CA GLY A 52 3.73 -6.30 3.40
C GLY A 52 2.86 -7.53 3.22
N TYR A 53 2.44 -8.09 4.34
CA TYR A 53 1.65 -9.30 4.38
C TYR A 53 0.44 -9.13 5.30
N GLY A 54 -0.75 -9.44 4.78
CA GLY A 54 -1.97 -9.56 5.57
C GLY A 54 -2.21 -11.00 5.95
N ILE A 55 -2.28 -11.30 7.23
CA ILE A 55 -2.53 -12.62 7.76
C ILE A 55 -3.84 -12.61 8.53
N HIS A 56 -4.75 -13.50 8.17
CA HIS A 56 -6.06 -13.58 8.78
C HIS A 56 -5.99 -14.16 10.19
N ALA A 57 -6.59 -13.48 11.18
CA ALA A 57 -6.52 -13.87 12.58
C ALA A 57 -7.47 -15.01 12.97
N THR A 58 -8.29 -15.54 12.07
CA THR A 58 -9.38 -16.51 12.34
C THR A 58 -8.93 -17.83 12.97
N VAL A 59 -7.68 -17.95 13.37
CA VAL A 59 -7.10 -19.20 13.86
C VAL A 59 -6.85 -19.19 15.36
N LEU A 60 -7.55 -18.36 16.12
CA LEU A 60 -7.55 -18.49 17.58
C LEU A 60 -8.65 -19.45 18.10
N ASN A 61 -9.40 -20.08 17.21
CA ASN A 61 -10.39 -21.08 17.60
C ASN A 61 -9.86 -22.46 17.21
N PRO A 62 -9.31 -23.25 18.17
CA PRO A 62 -8.81 -24.62 17.91
C PRO A 62 -9.88 -25.56 17.34
N ASP A 63 -11.16 -25.21 17.48
CA ASP A 63 -12.30 -25.99 16.98
C ASP A 63 -12.75 -25.57 15.56
N SER A 64 -12.18 -24.52 14.98
CA SER A 64 -12.45 -24.12 13.61
C SER A 64 -11.38 -24.66 12.65
N ASP A 65 -11.35 -25.95 12.45
CA ASP A 65 -10.70 -26.57 11.28
C ASP A 65 -11.38 -26.03 10.02
N ILE A 66 -10.86 -24.95 9.47
CA ILE A 66 -11.25 -24.50 8.13
C ILE A 66 -10.62 -25.50 7.16
N ARG A 67 -11.29 -26.62 6.98
CA ARG A 67 -10.97 -27.57 5.92
C ARG A 67 -11.42 -26.96 4.60
N ARG A 68 -10.47 -26.70 3.70
CA ARG A 68 -10.82 -26.54 2.28
C ARG A 68 -11.40 -27.87 1.79
N ASN A 69 -12.25 -27.79 0.77
CA ASN A 69 -12.82 -28.97 0.10
C ASN A 69 -11.78 -29.97 -0.45
N ASP A 70 -10.50 -29.60 -0.50
CA ASP A 70 -9.36 -30.42 -0.92
C ASP A 70 -8.68 -31.21 0.21
N GLY A 71 -9.15 -31.06 1.45
CA GLY A 71 -8.61 -31.77 2.62
C GLY A 71 -7.25 -31.27 3.10
N ALA A 72 -6.70 -30.20 2.53
CA ALA A 72 -5.42 -29.64 2.96
C ALA A 72 -5.58 -28.89 4.29
N VAL A 73 -4.78 -29.25 5.29
CA VAL A 73 -4.67 -28.52 6.55
C VAL A 73 -3.94 -27.20 6.27
N GLN A 74 -4.64 -26.08 6.42
CA GLN A 74 -3.99 -24.76 6.33
C GLN A 74 -3.17 -24.55 7.60
N PRO A 75 -1.93 -24.02 7.48
CA PRO A 75 -1.17 -23.61 8.66
C PRO A 75 -1.99 -22.58 9.45
N SER A 76 -1.90 -22.63 10.76
CA SER A 76 -2.59 -21.67 11.61
C SER A 76 -2.12 -20.26 11.24
N GLY A 77 -3.00 -19.25 11.28
CA GLY A 77 -2.59 -17.87 10.99
C GLY A 77 -1.43 -17.42 11.88
N VAL A 78 -1.29 -17.99 13.05
CA VAL A 78 -0.16 -17.77 13.96
C VAL A 78 1.14 -18.36 13.42
N GLU A 79 1.10 -19.57 12.86
CA GLU A 79 2.28 -20.19 12.23
C GLU A 79 2.74 -19.40 11.00
N GLU A 80 1.80 -18.94 10.16
CA GLU A 80 2.12 -18.11 9.01
C GLU A 80 2.70 -16.76 9.47
N LEU A 81 2.15 -16.15 10.54
CA LEU A 81 2.70 -14.93 11.13
C LEU A 81 4.16 -15.13 11.55
N TYR A 82 4.47 -16.16 12.32
CA TYR A 82 5.83 -16.45 12.75
C TYR A 82 6.76 -16.68 11.56
N LYS A 83 6.35 -17.48 10.61
CA LYS A 83 7.12 -17.77 9.40
C LYS A 83 7.46 -16.50 8.60
N ARG A 84 6.49 -15.57 8.44
CA ARG A 84 6.72 -14.31 7.73
C ARG A 84 7.66 -13.40 8.50
N VAL A 85 7.46 -13.29 9.80
CA VAL A 85 8.33 -12.49 10.68
C VAL A 85 9.75 -13.03 10.67
N GLU A 86 9.94 -14.33 10.86
CA GLU A 86 11.25 -14.97 10.81
C GLU A 86 11.96 -14.75 9.48
N THR A 87 11.24 -14.91 8.36
CA THR A 87 11.78 -14.65 7.01
C THR A 87 12.29 -13.21 6.88
N LEU A 88 11.49 -12.23 7.33
CA LEU A 88 11.86 -10.82 7.25
C LEU A 88 13.01 -10.44 8.18
N VAL A 89 13.05 -11.00 9.37
CA VAL A 89 14.12 -10.73 10.35
C VAL A 89 15.43 -11.40 9.95
N ALA A 90 15.38 -12.59 9.34
CA ALA A 90 16.56 -13.29 8.85
C ALA A 90 17.25 -12.59 7.66
N MET A 91 16.55 -11.74 6.91
CA MET A 91 17.15 -10.94 5.85
C MET A 91 18.16 -9.95 6.44
N LYS A 92 19.30 -9.75 5.77
CA LYS A 92 20.24 -8.69 6.13
C LYS A 92 19.54 -7.32 6.04
N ALA A 93 19.82 -6.43 6.99
CA ALA A 93 19.14 -5.15 7.08
C ALA A 93 19.24 -4.31 5.80
N ASP A 94 20.41 -4.25 5.19
CA ASP A 94 20.65 -3.48 3.97
C ASP A 94 19.92 -4.09 2.75
N GLU A 95 19.90 -5.41 2.64
CA GLU A 95 19.19 -6.13 1.60
C GLU A 95 17.67 -5.90 1.71
N ARG A 96 17.11 -6.07 2.91
CA ARG A 96 15.70 -5.79 3.17
C ARG A 96 15.35 -4.35 2.82
N LYS A 97 16.16 -3.39 3.27
CA LYS A 97 15.94 -1.97 2.98
C LYS A 97 15.98 -1.67 1.47
N ALA A 98 16.90 -2.27 0.74
CA ALA A 98 17.00 -2.09 -0.71
C ALA A 98 15.78 -2.65 -1.45
N VAL A 99 15.32 -3.85 -1.08
CA VAL A 99 14.12 -4.49 -1.67
C VAL A 99 12.87 -3.62 -1.43
N TRP A 100 12.63 -3.18 -0.20
CA TRP A 100 11.46 -2.36 0.12
C TRP A 100 11.54 -0.95 -0.47
N ALA A 101 12.73 -0.38 -0.61
CA ALA A 101 12.91 0.89 -1.31
C ALA A 101 12.51 0.80 -2.79
N GLU A 102 12.85 -0.29 -3.49
CA GLU A 102 12.47 -0.45 -4.89
C GLU A 102 10.97 -0.73 -5.05
N ARG A 103 10.38 -1.58 -4.20
CA ARG A 103 8.93 -1.81 -4.16
C ARG A 103 8.14 -0.52 -3.89
N ARG A 104 8.60 0.27 -2.93
CA ARG A 104 8.04 1.59 -2.63
C ARG A 104 8.16 2.54 -3.82
N LYS A 105 9.29 2.57 -4.49
CA LYS A 105 9.53 3.41 -5.67
C LYS A 105 8.54 3.05 -6.78
N GLN A 106 8.30 1.77 -7.03
CA GLN A 106 7.31 1.31 -7.99
C GLN A 106 5.91 1.78 -7.59
N MET A 107 5.51 1.60 -6.33
CA MET A 107 4.21 2.05 -5.82
C MET A 107 4.03 3.56 -5.99
N LEU A 108 5.05 4.36 -5.70
CA LEU A 108 4.99 5.82 -5.86
C LEU A 108 4.96 6.25 -7.33
N ALA A 109 5.57 5.48 -8.24
CA ALA A 109 5.54 5.76 -9.66
C ALA A 109 4.17 5.46 -10.29
N ASP A 110 3.47 4.44 -9.78
CA ASP A 110 2.14 4.05 -10.27
C ASP A 110 1.02 4.95 -9.73
N ASN A 111 1.28 5.77 -8.72
CA ASN A 111 0.28 6.58 -8.04
C ASN A 111 0.57 8.09 -8.17
N ILE A 112 -0.51 8.88 -8.18
CA ILE A 112 -0.39 10.34 -8.19
C ILE A 112 0.05 10.86 -6.81
N ASP A 113 0.80 11.95 -6.81
CA ASP A 113 1.06 12.74 -5.60
C ASP A 113 -0.20 13.54 -5.22
N ALA A 114 -0.98 12.98 -4.30
CA ALA A 114 -2.25 13.57 -3.89
C ALA A 114 -2.07 14.97 -3.26
N ALA A 115 -0.96 15.24 -2.58
CA ALA A 115 -0.70 16.54 -1.99
C ALA A 115 -0.47 17.59 -3.10
N LYS A 116 0.35 17.29 -4.11
CA LYS A 116 0.53 18.17 -5.27
C LYS A 116 -0.75 18.36 -6.06
N PHE A 117 -1.54 17.28 -6.24
CA PHE A 117 -2.82 17.39 -6.90
C PHE A 117 -3.75 18.34 -6.17
N LEU A 118 -3.93 18.17 -4.86
CA LEU A 118 -4.82 19.03 -4.07
C LEU A 118 -4.33 20.48 -4.05
N THR A 119 -3.03 20.70 -3.89
CA THR A 119 -2.45 22.06 -3.96
C THR A 119 -2.79 22.72 -5.26
N TRP A 120 -2.47 22.07 -6.39
CA TRP A 120 -2.82 22.58 -7.71
C TRP A 120 -4.34 22.80 -7.86
N PHE A 121 -5.16 21.86 -7.39
CA PHE A 121 -6.62 21.94 -7.55
C PHE A 121 -7.20 23.18 -6.87
N PHE A 122 -6.71 23.51 -5.68
CA PHE A 122 -7.19 24.68 -4.93
C PHE A 122 -6.58 25.98 -5.42
N GLU A 123 -5.30 26.00 -5.83
CA GLU A 123 -4.65 27.20 -6.35
C GLU A 123 -5.23 27.67 -7.70
N ASP A 124 -5.65 26.74 -8.54
CA ASP A 124 -6.19 27.02 -9.88
C ASP A 124 -7.74 26.90 -9.93
N TYR A 125 -8.44 26.84 -8.79
CA TYR A 125 -9.90 26.81 -8.79
C TYR A 125 -10.49 28.14 -9.27
N PRO A 126 -11.57 28.19 -10.13
CA PRO A 126 -12.40 27.05 -10.59
C PRO A 126 -11.90 26.34 -11.86
N ASP A 127 -10.86 26.83 -12.53
CA ASP A 127 -10.37 26.29 -13.81
C ASP A 127 -9.91 24.83 -13.65
N SER A 128 -9.31 24.49 -12.53
CA SER A 128 -8.89 23.12 -12.20
C SER A 128 -10.07 22.14 -12.18
N ALA A 129 -11.20 22.56 -11.62
CA ALA A 129 -12.41 21.73 -11.59
C ALA A 129 -12.96 21.46 -13.00
N TYR A 130 -12.89 22.46 -13.89
CA TYR A 130 -13.25 22.29 -15.29
C TYR A 130 -12.31 21.32 -16.01
N GLN A 131 -11.00 21.48 -15.82
CA GLN A 131 -9.98 20.60 -16.41
C GLN A 131 -10.16 19.14 -15.98
N VAL A 132 -10.38 18.87 -14.67
CA VAL A 132 -10.62 17.53 -14.15
C VAL A 132 -11.86 16.89 -14.80
N ARG A 133 -12.96 17.63 -14.93
CA ARG A 133 -14.17 17.13 -15.57
C ARG A 133 -13.94 16.78 -17.05
N THR A 134 -13.19 17.63 -17.76
CA THR A 134 -12.89 17.43 -19.19
C THR A 134 -11.99 16.22 -19.39
N VAL A 135 -10.97 16.03 -18.54
CA VAL A 135 -10.10 14.85 -18.60
C VAL A 135 -10.85 13.57 -18.28
N ASN A 136 -11.69 13.57 -17.25
CA ASN A 136 -12.50 12.40 -16.92
C ASN A 136 -13.46 12.03 -18.07
N ALA A 137 -14.12 13.01 -18.68
CA ALA A 137 -14.99 12.78 -19.83
C ALA A 137 -14.21 12.29 -21.08
N ALA A 138 -13.01 12.80 -21.31
CA ALA A 138 -12.15 12.40 -22.43
C ALA A 138 -11.44 11.06 -22.21
N SER A 139 -11.30 10.62 -20.96
CA SER A 139 -10.68 9.35 -20.58
C SER A 139 -11.70 8.22 -20.36
N GLU A 140 -13.01 8.47 -20.56
CA GLU A 140 -14.00 7.38 -20.60
C GLU A 140 -13.64 6.42 -21.73
N GLY A 141 -12.94 5.33 -21.36
CA GLY A 141 -12.44 4.29 -22.28
C GLY A 141 -10.92 4.26 -22.54
N ASP A 142 -10.14 5.24 -22.09
CA ASP A 142 -8.68 5.26 -22.29
C ASP A 142 -7.92 5.72 -21.01
N PRO A 143 -7.54 4.78 -20.13
CA PRO A 143 -6.80 5.07 -18.90
C PRO A 143 -5.45 5.79 -19.14
N LYS A 144 -4.86 5.66 -20.33
CA LYS A 144 -3.57 6.25 -20.67
C LYS A 144 -3.67 7.78 -20.78
N LYS A 145 -4.76 8.29 -21.34
CA LYS A 145 -4.97 9.75 -21.45
C LYS A 145 -5.13 10.43 -20.09
N ALA A 146 -5.78 9.76 -19.14
CA ALA A 146 -5.83 10.24 -17.76
C ALA A 146 -4.44 10.25 -17.13
N GLY A 147 -3.65 9.18 -17.32
CA GLY A 147 -2.29 9.06 -16.83
C GLY A 147 -1.38 10.19 -17.32
N ASP A 148 -1.37 10.49 -18.61
CA ASP A 148 -0.55 11.55 -19.21
C ASP A 148 -0.88 12.94 -18.63
N PHE A 149 -2.15 13.22 -18.35
CA PHE A 149 -2.57 14.46 -17.71
C PHE A 149 -2.04 14.56 -16.28
N TRP A 150 -2.18 13.49 -15.48
CA TRP A 150 -1.72 13.46 -14.10
C TRP A 150 -0.20 13.55 -14.01
N GLU A 151 0.53 12.90 -14.90
CA GLU A 151 1.98 13.00 -15.01
C GLU A 151 2.42 14.43 -15.35
N GLY A 152 1.71 15.10 -16.26
CA GLY A 152 1.93 16.51 -16.59
C GLY A 152 1.74 17.44 -15.39
N LEU A 153 0.74 17.18 -14.54
CA LEU A 153 0.50 17.94 -13.30
C LEU A 153 1.61 17.75 -12.27
N SER A 154 2.10 16.53 -12.09
CA SER A 154 3.16 16.24 -11.12
C SER A 154 4.48 16.96 -11.45
N ARG A 155 4.69 17.35 -12.70
CA ARG A 155 5.87 18.09 -13.17
C ARG A 155 5.72 19.62 -13.07
N ARG A 156 4.52 20.14 -12.76
CA ARG A 156 4.32 21.59 -12.61
C ARG A 156 5.02 22.09 -11.36
N LYS A 157 5.77 23.19 -11.50
CA LYS A 157 6.34 23.90 -10.34
C LYS A 157 5.24 24.71 -9.66
N PRO A 158 5.22 24.80 -8.31
CA PRO A 158 4.28 25.68 -7.62
C PRO A 158 4.45 27.13 -8.12
N LYS A 159 3.33 27.85 -8.24
CA LYS A 159 3.36 29.29 -8.55
C LYS A 159 4.11 29.99 -7.40
N LYS A 160 5.15 30.76 -7.74
CA LYS A 160 5.78 31.67 -6.77
C LYS A 160 4.84 32.85 -6.56
N HIS A 161 4.28 32.96 -5.38
CA HIS A 161 3.60 34.16 -4.92
C HIS A 161 4.60 35.17 -4.38
#